data_f3aea785a2be9c7ef3febf2510a3cdaf
#
_entry.id   f3aea785a2be9c7ef3febf2510a3cdaf
#
_cell.length_a   1.000
_cell.length_b   1.000
_cell.length_c   1.000
_cell.angle_alpha   90.00
_cell.angle_beta   90.00
_cell.angle_gamma   90.00
#
_symmetry.space_group_name_H-M   'P 1'
#
loop_
_entity.id
_entity.type
_entity.pdbx_description
1 polymer ?
#
loop_
_entity_poly.entity_id
_entity_poly.type
_entity_poly.pdbx_seq_one_letter_code
_entity_poly.pdbx_strand_id
1 'polypeptide(L)'
;MSALREHRGPGLRVGVVGATGQVGAVMRRLLAERDFPIEEIRFFASARSAGTTLPFRGREVVVEDAATADPTGLDVALFSAGATTSRVQAPRFAAAGAIVVDNSSAWRMDPEVPLVVSEVNPHAIDQAAKGIIANPNCTTMAAMPVLKVLDAAAGLTRLVVSTYQAVSGSGLAGVAELKEQIERGVASGRLEDLVHDGSAVDLGLPEKYVAPIAFDVLPLAGNLVDDGSEETDEEQKLRNESRKILGIPDLLVSGTCVRVPVFTGHSLSLNLEFQRELRVERATELLSDAPGVVLTDVPNPLQAAGQDPSYVGRIRQDPGVPGGRGLALFVSNDNLRKGAALNAVQIAELIAASG
;
A
#
# COMPACT_ATOMS: atom_id res chain seq x y z
N MET A 1 -9.92 19.82 10.31
CA MET A 1 -10.23 19.36 11.70
C MET A 1 -11.37 20.14 12.39
N SER A 2 -11.73 21.38 12.01
CA SER A 2 -12.84 22.08 12.67
C SER A 2 -14.24 21.50 12.41
N ALA A 3 -14.47 20.90 11.25
CA ALA A 3 -15.78 20.33 10.88
C ALA A 3 -16.17 19.06 11.68
N LEU A 4 -15.21 18.25 12.12
CA LEU A 4 -15.49 17.07 12.95
C LEU A 4 -15.89 17.41 14.38
N ARG A 5 -15.54 18.60 14.89
CA ARG A 5 -15.87 19.03 16.25
C ARG A 5 -17.36 19.33 16.46
N GLU A 6 -18.14 19.43 15.39
CA GLU A 6 -19.59 19.67 15.46
C GLU A 6 -20.44 18.40 15.41
N HIS A 7 -19.84 17.25 14.99
CA HIS A 7 -20.56 15.97 14.96
C HIS A 7 -20.55 15.32 16.36
N ARG A 8 -21.71 15.28 17.01
CA ARG A 8 -21.92 14.69 18.35
C ARG A 8 -22.67 13.35 18.30
N GLY A 9 -22.67 12.66 17.16
CA GLY A 9 -23.32 11.37 17.00
C GLY A 9 -22.48 10.20 17.53
N PRO A 10 -23.09 9.03 17.73
CA PRO A 10 -22.40 7.83 18.24
C PRO A 10 -21.45 7.18 17.21
N GLY A 11 -21.36 7.70 15.99
CA GLY A 11 -20.52 7.17 14.89
C GLY A 11 -20.35 8.18 13.78
N LEU A 12 -19.49 7.86 12.81
CA LEU A 12 -19.19 8.71 11.65
C LEU A 12 -20.01 8.30 10.42
N ARG A 13 -20.28 9.26 9.56
CA ARG A 13 -20.85 9.05 8.23
C ARG A 13 -19.69 8.84 7.24
N VAL A 14 -19.56 7.61 6.77
CA VAL A 14 -18.39 7.14 6.03
C VAL A 14 -18.73 6.90 4.56
N GLY A 15 -17.93 7.46 3.66
CA GLY A 15 -17.95 7.15 2.24
C GLY A 15 -16.79 6.23 1.84
N VAL A 16 -17.03 5.22 0.99
CA VAL A 16 -15.97 4.43 0.33
C VAL A 16 -16.06 4.66 -1.17
N VAL A 17 -15.08 5.35 -1.73
CA VAL A 17 -15.00 5.68 -3.17
C VAL A 17 -14.08 4.70 -3.87
N GLY A 18 -14.59 4.01 -4.90
CA GLY A 18 -13.96 2.83 -5.49
C GLY A 18 -14.36 1.54 -4.76
N ALA A 19 -15.54 1.52 -4.14
CA ALA A 19 -16.04 0.43 -3.31
C ALA A 19 -16.13 -0.94 -4.01
N THR A 20 -16.23 -0.97 -5.32
CA THR A 20 -16.29 -2.19 -6.15
C THR A 20 -14.92 -2.77 -6.52
N GLY A 21 -13.83 -2.02 -6.28
CA GLY A 21 -12.46 -2.45 -6.56
C GLY A 21 -11.90 -3.39 -5.49
N GLN A 22 -10.73 -4.01 -5.76
CA GLN A 22 -10.07 -4.93 -4.83
C GLN A 22 -9.78 -4.27 -3.47
N VAL A 23 -9.13 -3.12 -3.46
CA VAL A 23 -8.81 -2.38 -2.22
C VAL A 23 -10.08 -1.87 -1.53
N GLY A 24 -11.07 -1.36 -2.30
CA GLY A 24 -12.37 -0.96 -1.76
C GLY A 24 -13.10 -2.11 -1.06
N ALA A 25 -13.02 -3.33 -1.59
CA ALA A 25 -13.56 -4.52 -0.95
C ALA A 25 -12.85 -4.83 0.39
N VAL A 26 -11.52 -4.68 0.44
CA VAL A 26 -10.75 -4.83 1.68
C VAL A 26 -11.08 -3.72 2.68
N MET A 27 -11.23 -2.46 2.24
CA MET A 27 -11.67 -1.35 3.10
C MET A 27 -13.03 -1.64 3.76
N ARG A 28 -14.02 -2.07 2.96
CA ARG A 28 -15.35 -2.44 3.48
C ARG A 28 -15.27 -3.56 4.53
N ARG A 29 -14.45 -4.59 4.25
CA ARG A 29 -14.23 -5.69 5.17
C ARG A 29 -13.55 -5.22 6.46
N LEU A 30 -12.49 -4.41 6.38
CA LEU A 30 -11.79 -3.88 7.54
C LEU A 30 -12.66 -2.98 8.41
N LEU A 31 -13.48 -2.10 7.82
CA LEU A 31 -14.44 -1.29 8.55
C LEU A 31 -15.44 -2.15 9.37
N ALA A 32 -15.79 -3.34 8.85
CA ALA A 32 -16.66 -4.28 9.56
C ALA A 32 -15.89 -5.09 10.62
N GLU A 33 -14.71 -5.64 10.28
CA GLU A 33 -13.88 -6.46 11.18
C GLU A 33 -13.38 -5.69 12.42
N ARG A 34 -13.12 -4.40 12.25
CA ARG A 34 -12.56 -3.52 13.29
C ARG A 34 -13.65 -2.77 14.08
N ASP A 35 -14.92 -3.10 13.87
CA ASP A 35 -16.06 -2.44 14.52
C ASP A 35 -15.99 -0.90 14.45
N PHE A 36 -15.50 -0.38 13.30
CA PHE A 36 -15.38 1.06 13.11
C PHE A 36 -16.71 1.75 13.43
N PRO A 37 -16.73 2.85 14.20
CA PRO A 37 -17.97 3.51 14.61
C PRO A 37 -18.63 4.20 13.42
N ILE A 38 -19.61 3.53 12.80
CA ILE A 38 -20.34 3.99 11.62
C ILE A 38 -21.79 4.26 11.97
N GLU A 39 -22.21 5.51 11.80
CA GLU A 39 -23.62 5.92 11.80
C GLU A 39 -24.26 5.64 10.44
N GLU A 40 -23.59 6.08 9.37
CA GLU A 40 -24.00 5.88 7.98
C GLU A 40 -22.83 5.42 7.11
N ILE A 41 -23.09 4.50 6.17
CA ILE A 41 -22.12 4.11 5.15
C ILE A 41 -22.69 4.33 3.75
N ARG A 42 -21.90 4.94 2.86
CA ARG A 42 -22.24 5.14 1.46
C ARG A 42 -21.11 4.59 0.57
N PHE A 43 -21.47 3.95 -0.51
CA PHE A 43 -20.53 3.39 -1.48
C PHE A 43 -20.60 4.13 -2.80
N PHE A 44 -19.41 4.49 -3.31
CA PHE A 44 -19.29 5.21 -4.57
C PHE A 44 -18.37 4.44 -5.52
N ALA A 45 -18.74 4.42 -6.79
CA ALA A 45 -17.92 3.85 -7.87
C ALA A 45 -18.15 4.61 -9.19
N SER A 46 -17.66 4.09 -10.31
CA SER A 46 -17.96 4.66 -11.63
C SER A 46 -19.41 4.45 -12.01
N ALA A 47 -19.92 5.26 -12.95
CA ALA A 47 -21.27 5.14 -13.51
C ALA A 47 -21.63 3.70 -13.95
N ARG A 48 -20.63 2.92 -14.41
CA ARG A 48 -20.83 1.51 -14.80
C ARG A 48 -21.29 0.63 -13.63
N SER A 49 -20.88 0.93 -12.42
CA SER A 49 -21.22 0.16 -11.23
C SER A 49 -22.34 0.79 -10.40
N ALA A 50 -22.76 2.01 -10.73
CA ALA A 50 -23.84 2.71 -10.04
C ALA A 50 -25.15 1.93 -10.16
N GLY A 51 -25.93 1.91 -9.07
CA GLY A 51 -27.18 1.16 -8.96
C GLY A 51 -27.02 -0.32 -8.58
N THR A 52 -25.81 -0.89 -8.60
CA THR A 52 -25.55 -2.22 -8.01
C THR A 52 -25.56 -2.13 -6.49
N THR A 53 -25.70 -3.27 -5.80
CA THR A 53 -25.63 -3.33 -4.36
C THR A 53 -24.39 -4.09 -3.89
N LEU A 54 -23.89 -3.72 -2.71
CA LEU A 54 -22.78 -4.41 -2.04
C LEU A 54 -23.15 -4.69 -0.58
N PRO A 55 -22.85 -5.89 -0.07
CA PRO A 55 -23.15 -6.23 1.32
C PRO A 55 -22.22 -5.50 2.30
N PHE A 56 -22.81 -5.02 3.40
CA PHE A 56 -22.07 -4.46 4.53
C PHE A 56 -22.83 -4.69 5.84
N ARG A 57 -22.20 -5.36 6.83
CA ARG A 57 -22.78 -5.66 8.15
C ARG A 57 -24.23 -6.19 8.06
N GLY A 58 -24.47 -7.14 7.15
CA GLY A 58 -25.77 -7.78 6.96
C GLY A 58 -26.84 -6.95 6.24
N ARG A 59 -26.45 -5.81 5.66
CA ARG A 59 -27.34 -4.95 4.84
C ARG A 59 -26.78 -4.81 3.43
N GLU A 60 -27.65 -4.63 2.45
CA GLU A 60 -27.28 -4.24 1.09
C GLU A 60 -27.21 -2.71 0.99
N VAL A 61 -26.09 -2.19 0.49
CA VAL A 61 -25.87 -0.76 0.27
C VAL A 61 -25.76 -0.51 -1.21
N VAL A 62 -26.57 0.42 -1.72
CA VAL A 62 -26.55 0.79 -3.13
C VAL A 62 -25.27 1.58 -3.46
N VAL A 63 -24.64 1.26 -4.57
CA VAL A 63 -23.46 1.97 -5.09
C VAL A 63 -23.93 3.19 -5.86
N GLU A 64 -23.40 4.36 -5.49
CA GLU A 64 -23.67 5.64 -6.15
C GLU A 64 -22.59 5.96 -7.19
N ASP A 65 -22.93 6.77 -8.19
CA ASP A 65 -21.93 7.30 -9.13
C ASP A 65 -21.06 8.37 -8.45
N ALA A 66 -19.79 8.08 -8.30
CA ALA A 66 -18.81 8.99 -7.67
C ALA A 66 -18.73 10.37 -8.37
N ALA A 67 -19.07 10.44 -9.67
CA ALA A 67 -18.98 11.68 -10.42
C ALA A 67 -20.16 12.63 -10.20
N THR A 68 -21.35 12.09 -9.92
CA THR A 68 -22.61 12.86 -9.90
C THR A 68 -23.28 12.90 -8.53
N ALA A 69 -23.03 11.91 -7.67
CA ALA A 69 -23.63 11.86 -6.33
C ALA A 69 -23.21 13.06 -5.46
N ASP A 70 -24.11 13.57 -4.65
CA ASP A 70 -23.81 14.62 -3.67
C ASP A 70 -23.11 14.00 -2.44
N PRO A 71 -21.86 14.37 -2.13
CA PRO A 71 -21.12 13.86 -0.97
C PRO A 71 -21.45 14.57 0.34
N THR A 72 -22.35 15.56 0.33
CA THR A 72 -22.73 16.30 1.53
C THR A 72 -23.15 15.38 2.65
N GLY A 73 -22.73 15.69 3.86
CA GLY A 73 -23.07 14.93 5.05
C GLY A 73 -22.06 13.85 5.41
N LEU A 74 -21.06 13.55 4.60
CA LEU A 74 -19.97 12.64 4.99
C LEU A 74 -18.97 13.32 5.92
N ASP A 75 -18.52 12.58 6.94
CA ASP A 75 -17.46 13.00 7.85
C ASP A 75 -16.08 12.53 7.34
N VAL A 76 -16.01 11.30 6.82
CA VAL A 76 -14.78 10.70 6.27
C VAL A 76 -15.08 10.01 4.94
N ALA A 77 -14.19 10.17 3.96
CA ALA A 77 -14.28 9.48 2.68
C ALA A 77 -12.97 8.75 2.36
N LEU A 78 -13.03 7.42 2.28
CA LEU A 78 -11.91 6.54 1.94
C LEU A 78 -11.88 6.34 0.42
N PHE A 79 -10.82 6.83 -0.24
CA PHE A 79 -10.69 6.79 -1.70
C PHE A 79 -9.75 5.69 -2.17
N SER A 80 -10.22 4.86 -3.09
CA SER A 80 -9.42 3.88 -3.84
C SER A 80 -9.94 3.74 -5.27
N ALA A 81 -10.00 4.87 -5.99
CA ALA A 81 -10.59 4.97 -7.33
C ALA A 81 -9.57 5.36 -8.44
N GLY A 82 -8.27 5.30 -8.12
CA GLY A 82 -7.19 5.70 -9.00
C GLY A 82 -6.95 7.21 -9.06
N ALA A 83 -5.75 7.60 -9.52
CA ALA A 83 -5.29 8.98 -9.44
C ALA A 83 -6.15 9.97 -10.26
N THR A 84 -6.59 9.58 -11.45
CA THR A 84 -7.41 10.42 -12.32
C THR A 84 -8.74 10.78 -11.66
N THR A 85 -9.43 9.80 -11.11
CA THR A 85 -10.69 10.01 -10.38
C THR A 85 -10.45 10.83 -9.12
N SER A 86 -9.40 10.54 -8.37
CA SER A 86 -9.09 11.25 -7.13
C SER A 86 -8.79 12.72 -7.36
N ARG A 87 -8.00 13.09 -8.40
CA ARG A 87 -7.73 14.51 -8.70
C ARG A 87 -8.99 15.33 -8.90
N VAL A 88 -10.05 14.72 -9.44
CA VAL A 88 -11.33 15.40 -9.69
C VAL A 88 -12.25 15.34 -8.48
N GLN A 89 -12.38 14.16 -7.87
CA GLN A 89 -13.41 13.93 -6.86
C GLN A 89 -12.97 14.23 -5.43
N ALA A 90 -11.70 14.00 -5.06
CA ALA A 90 -11.26 14.23 -3.69
C ALA A 90 -11.47 15.70 -3.24
N PRO A 91 -11.13 16.74 -4.05
CA PRO A 91 -11.43 18.10 -3.69
C PRO A 91 -12.93 18.40 -3.54
N ARG A 92 -13.78 17.75 -4.34
CA ARG A 92 -15.23 17.92 -4.26
C ARG A 92 -15.80 17.35 -2.96
N PHE A 93 -15.32 16.18 -2.54
CA PHE A 93 -15.70 15.57 -1.26
C PHE A 93 -15.19 16.39 -0.07
N ALA A 94 -13.94 16.87 -0.14
CA ALA A 94 -13.36 17.72 0.88
C ALA A 94 -14.11 19.07 1.00
N ALA A 95 -14.48 19.70 -0.12
CA ALA A 95 -15.28 20.92 -0.14
C ALA A 95 -16.69 20.73 0.44
N ALA A 96 -17.25 19.51 0.37
CA ALA A 96 -18.52 19.16 1.00
C ALA A 96 -18.40 18.86 2.51
N GLY A 97 -17.20 18.96 3.09
CA GLY A 97 -16.93 18.81 4.52
C GLY A 97 -16.33 17.48 4.96
N ALA A 98 -16.19 16.52 4.06
CA ALA A 98 -15.55 15.25 4.39
C ALA A 98 -14.03 15.37 4.52
N ILE A 99 -13.41 14.66 5.47
CA ILE A 99 -11.98 14.40 5.42
C ILE A 99 -11.74 13.23 4.48
N VAL A 100 -10.96 13.48 3.42
CA VAL A 100 -10.62 12.47 2.41
C VAL A 100 -9.33 11.77 2.78
N VAL A 101 -9.35 10.42 2.86
CA VAL A 101 -8.14 9.59 2.94
C VAL A 101 -7.95 8.91 1.60
N ASP A 102 -6.96 9.37 0.81
CA ASP A 102 -6.77 8.94 -0.57
C ASP A 102 -5.63 7.93 -0.74
N ASN A 103 -5.98 6.73 -1.20
CA ASN A 103 -5.02 5.67 -1.47
C ASN A 103 -4.36 5.76 -2.87
N SER A 104 -4.75 6.71 -3.71
CA SER A 104 -4.12 6.90 -5.02
C SER A 104 -2.81 7.66 -4.94
N SER A 105 -2.08 7.72 -6.04
CA SER A 105 -0.85 8.51 -6.13
C SER A 105 -1.08 10.02 -6.36
N ALA A 106 -2.34 10.46 -6.47
CA ALA A 106 -2.70 11.81 -6.91
C ALA A 106 -2.10 12.92 -6.05
N TRP A 107 -2.07 12.72 -4.73
CA TRP A 107 -1.79 13.75 -3.74
C TRP A 107 -0.52 13.51 -2.92
N ARG A 108 0.14 12.35 -3.07
CA ARG A 108 1.25 11.94 -2.21
C ARG A 108 2.40 12.94 -2.17
N MET A 109 2.71 13.58 -3.31
CA MET A 109 3.79 14.56 -3.42
C MET A 109 3.32 16.02 -3.40
N ASP A 110 2.02 16.27 -3.21
CA ASP A 110 1.52 17.63 -2.97
C ASP A 110 2.04 18.14 -1.61
N PRO A 111 2.70 19.33 -1.55
CA PRO A 111 3.28 19.84 -0.30
C PRO A 111 2.24 20.22 0.75
N GLU A 112 1.00 20.51 0.34
CA GLU A 112 -0.11 20.86 1.25
C GLU A 112 -0.97 19.66 1.65
N VAL A 113 -0.59 18.44 1.21
CA VAL A 113 -1.28 17.18 1.54
C VAL A 113 -0.32 16.31 2.34
N PRO A 114 -0.62 15.96 3.60
CA PRO A 114 0.20 15.06 4.37
C PRO A 114 0.15 13.64 3.81
N LEU A 115 1.30 12.99 3.77
CA LEU A 115 1.45 11.58 3.44
C LEU A 115 1.63 10.80 4.75
N VAL A 116 0.62 10.01 5.13
CA VAL A 116 0.51 9.49 6.49
C VAL A 116 0.61 7.97 6.55
N VAL A 117 1.45 7.49 7.45
CA VAL A 117 1.47 6.12 7.96
C VAL A 117 1.11 6.19 9.44
N SER A 118 0.01 5.55 9.83
CA SER A 118 -0.58 5.65 11.17
C SER A 118 0.40 5.29 12.31
N GLU A 119 1.30 4.34 12.07
CA GLU A 119 2.31 3.91 13.04
C GLU A 119 3.60 4.74 13.02
N VAL A 120 3.75 5.68 12.07
CA VAL A 120 5.02 6.38 11.84
C VAL A 120 4.93 7.88 12.09
N ASN A 121 3.95 8.53 11.47
CA ASN A 121 3.78 9.98 11.52
C ASN A 121 2.31 10.41 11.68
N PRO A 122 1.55 9.84 12.66
CA PRO A 122 0.14 10.15 12.83
C PRO A 122 -0.15 11.64 13.06
N HIS A 123 0.77 12.38 13.68
CA HIS A 123 0.68 13.82 13.90
C HIS A 123 0.57 14.66 12.61
N ALA A 124 1.00 14.09 11.47
CA ALA A 124 0.88 14.77 10.18
C ALA A 124 -0.59 14.93 9.72
N ILE A 125 -1.53 14.19 10.28
CA ILE A 125 -2.98 14.31 10.01
C ILE A 125 -3.44 15.76 10.22
N ASP A 126 -2.92 16.44 11.25
CA ASP A 126 -3.28 17.83 11.57
C ASP A 126 -2.87 18.85 10.49
N GLN A 127 -2.00 18.45 9.56
CA GLN A 127 -1.50 19.30 8.48
C GLN A 127 -2.36 19.21 7.19
N ALA A 128 -3.50 18.53 7.23
CA ALA A 128 -4.38 18.35 6.06
C ALA A 128 -5.15 19.64 5.69
N ALA A 129 -4.44 20.65 5.24
CA ALA A 129 -5.02 21.97 4.89
C ALA A 129 -6.09 21.89 3.80
N LYS A 130 -5.95 20.94 2.86
CA LYS A 130 -6.93 20.69 1.78
C LYS A 130 -8.07 19.76 2.18
N GLY A 131 -8.15 19.32 3.44
CA GLY A 131 -9.08 18.27 3.85
C GLY A 131 -8.78 16.89 3.21
N ILE A 132 -7.58 16.71 2.65
CA ILE A 132 -7.12 15.49 1.99
C ILE A 132 -5.87 14.98 2.71
N ILE A 133 -5.84 13.69 2.99
CA ILE A 133 -4.71 12.94 3.57
C ILE A 133 -4.33 11.87 2.57
N ALA A 134 -3.07 11.82 2.16
CA ALA A 134 -2.58 10.80 1.24
C ALA A 134 -2.13 9.55 1.98
N ASN A 135 -2.50 8.39 1.45
CA ASN A 135 -2.05 7.06 1.85
C ASN A 135 -0.90 6.62 0.93
N PRO A 136 0.23 6.09 1.45
CA PRO A 136 1.40 5.80 0.63
C PRO A 136 1.21 4.61 -0.32
N ASN A 137 2.21 4.43 -1.18
CA ASN A 137 2.35 3.25 -2.03
C ASN A 137 2.50 1.98 -1.18
N CYS A 138 2.03 0.85 -1.69
CA CYS A 138 1.99 -0.42 -0.96
C CYS A 138 3.39 -0.95 -0.60
N THR A 139 4.40 -0.73 -1.44
CA THR A 139 5.78 -1.13 -1.15
C THR A 139 6.41 -0.21 -0.11
N THR A 140 6.19 1.11 -0.21
CA THR A 140 6.60 2.08 0.79
C THR A 140 5.98 1.74 2.15
N MET A 141 4.67 1.50 2.18
CA MET A 141 3.94 1.16 3.40
C MET A 141 4.51 -0.07 4.12
N ALA A 142 4.94 -1.09 3.37
CA ALA A 142 5.55 -2.30 3.94
C ALA A 142 6.78 -2.00 4.80
N ALA A 143 7.62 -1.06 4.35
CA ALA A 143 8.90 -0.75 4.96
C ALA A 143 8.82 0.30 6.09
N MET A 144 7.88 1.25 6.02
CA MET A 144 7.90 2.44 6.89
C MET A 144 7.86 2.13 8.40
N PRO A 145 7.03 1.22 8.94
CA PRO A 145 7.06 0.88 10.36
C PRO A 145 8.42 0.31 10.81
N VAL A 146 9.06 -0.46 9.93
CA VAL A 146 10.39 -1.05 10.17
C VAL A 146 11.47 0.03 10.18
N LEU A 147 11.50 0.87 9.15
CA LEU A 147 12.52 1.91 8.99
C LEU A 147 12.45 2.97 10.09
N LYS A 148 11.24 3.32 10.54
CA LYS A 148 11.04 4.35 11.57
C LYS A 148 11.74 4.05 12.87
N VAL A 149 11.60 2.84 13.37
CA VAL A 149 12.20 2.45 14.68
C VAL A 149 13.72 2.30 14.57
N LEU A 150 14.22 1.80 13.43
CA LEU A 150 15.66 1.66 13.18
C LEU A 150 16.32 3.02 12.95
N ASP A 151 15.65 3.95 12.23
CA ASP A 151 16.09 5.33 12.05
C ASP A 151 16.23 6.05 13.38
N ALA A 152 15.20 6.00 14.21
CA ALA A 152 15.23 6.63 15.55
C ALA A 152 16.41 6.12 16.41
N ALA A 153 16.76 4.85 16.28
CA ALA A 153 17.87 4.25 17.03
C ALA A 153 19.26 4.63 16.49
N ALA A 154 19.43 4.66 15.15
CA ALA A 154 20.77 4.75 14.57
C ALA A 154 20.97 5.84 13.50
N GLY A 155 19.88 6.49 13.03
CA GLY A 155 19.93 7.50 11.98
C GLY A 155 20.14 6.89 10.61
N LEU A 156 19.06 6.63 9.89
CA LEU A 156 19.09 6.03 8.55
C LEU A 156 19.68 7.01 7.52
N THR A 157 20.67 6.56 6.76
CA THR A 157 21.35 7.38 5.75
C THR A 157 21.14 6.86 4.34
N ARG A 158 21.00 5.54 4.18
CA ARG A 158 20.82 4.91 2.88
C ARG A 158 19.92 3.68 2.96
N LEU A 159 19.08 3.54 1.95
CA LEU A 159 18.17 2.42 1.72
C LEU A 159 18.41 1.87 0.31
N VAL A 160 18.84 0.62 0.22
CA VAL A 160 18.79 -0.15 -1.03
C VAL A 160 17.68 -1.18 -0.88
N VAL A 161 16.79 -1.23 -1.87
CA VAL A 161 15.61 -2.09 -1.80
C VAL A 161 15.32 -2.76 -3.13
N SER A 162 15.20 -4.09 -3.09
CA SER A 162 14.60 -4.86 -4.18
C SER A 162 13.24 -5.34 -3.75
N THR A 163 12.21 -5.09 -4.55
CA THR A 163 10.85 -5.53 -4.25
C THR A 163 10.50 -6.80 -5.00
N TYR A 164 9.60 -7.59 -4.42
CA TYR A 164 8.97 -8.75 -5.03
C TYR A 164 7.46 -8.53 -4.96
N GLN A 165 6.91 -7.92 -6.03
CA GLN A 165 5.54 -7.39 -6.02
C GLN A 165 4.55 -8.37 -6.64
N ALA A 166 3.55 -8.74 -5.86
CA ALA A 166 2.44 -9.59 -6.30
C ALA A 166 1.58 -8.91 -7.39
N VAL A 167 0.95 -9.72 -8.23
CA VAL A 167 0.12 -9.25 -9.34
C VAL A 167 -1.13 -8.49 -8.92
N SER A 168 -1.65 -8.72 -7.70
CA SER A 168 -2.80 -7.96 -7.17
C SER A 168 -2.55 -6.44 -7.11
N GLY A 169 -1.28 -6.01 -7.01
CA GLY A 169 -0.90 -4.60 -7.12
C GLY A 169 -1.19 -3.98 -8.48
N SER A 170 -1.32 -4.79 -9.53
CA SER A 170 -1.74 -4.38 -10.88
C SER A 170 -3.25 -4.47 -11.10
N GLY A 171 -4.03 -4.75 -10.05
CA GLY A 171 -5.48 -4.87 -10.12
C GLY A 171 -5.96 -6.24 -10.61
N LEU A 172 -7.27 -6.36 -10.85
CA LEU A 172 -7.91 -7.62 -11.27
C LEU A 172 -7.34 -8.17 -12.58
N ALA A 173 -6.93 -7.32 -13.50
CA ALA A 173 -6.32 -7.74 -14.77
C ALA A 173 -5.02 -8.52 -14.56
N GLY A 174 -4.14 -8.04 -13.66
CA GLY A 174 -2.91 -8.77 -13.35
C GLY A 174 -3.15 -10.13 -12.69
N VAL A 175 -4.16 -10.20 -11.81
CA VAL A 175 -4.58 -11.47 -11.19
C VAL A 175 -5.12 -12.45 -12.22
N ALA A 176 -5.97 -11.97 -13.15
CA ALA A 176 -6.56 -12.79 -14.21
C ALA A 176 -5.48 -13.33 -15.16
N GLU A 177 -4.53 -12.48 -15.56
CA GLU A 177 -3.44 -12.87 -16.47
C GLU A 177 -2.55 -13.96 -15.84
N LEU A 178 -2.13 -13.78 -14.58
CA LEU A 178 -1.34 -14.82 -13.89
C LEU A 178 -2.11 -16.14 -13.81
N LYS A 179 -3.40 -16.08 -13.44
CA LYS A 179 -4.25 -17.27 -13.34
C LYS A 179 -4.33 -18.00 -14.69
N GLU A 180 -4.64 -17.30 -15.77
CA GLU A 180 -4.76 -17.88 -17.11
C GLU A 180 -3.44 -18.52 -17.57
N GLN A 181 -2.32 -17.82 -17.39
CA GLN A 181 -1.00 -18.35 -17.76
C GLN A 181 -0.64 -19.61 -16.96
N ILE A 182 -0.95 -19.65 -15.65
CA ILE A 182 -0.76 -20.87 -14.83
C ILE A 182 -1.63 -22.00 -15.37
N GLU A 183 -2.91 -21.76 -15.68
CA GLU A 183 -3.82 -22.77 -16.21
C GLU A 183 -3.32 -23.33 -17.56
N ARG A 184 -2.81 -22.49 -18.47
CA ARG A 184 -2.17 -22.89 -19.72
C ARG A 184 -0.93 -23.74 -19.47
N GLY A 185 -0.07 -23.30 -18.53
CA GLY A 185 1.13 -24.03 -18.15
C GLY A 185 0.82 -25.44 -17.64
N VAL A 186 -0.14 -25.56 -16.74
CA VAL A 186 -0.58 -26.87 -16.21
C VAL A 186 -1.19 -27.74 -17.32
N ALA A 187 -2.04 -27.16 -18.17
CA ALA A 187 -2.70 -27.90 -19.26
C ALA A 187 -1.71 -28.40 -20.32
N SER A 188 -0.55 -27.79 -20.47
CA SER A 188 0.50 -28.23 -21.40
C SER A 188 1.08 -29.61 -21.05
N GLY A 189 1.08 -29.97 -19.77
CA GLY A 189 1.76 -31.18 -19.26
C GLY A 189 3.29 -31.15 -19.40
N ARG A 190 3.90 -29.98 -19.63
CA ARG A 190 5.31 -29.81 -20.00
C ARG A 190 6.04 -28.78 -19.14
N LEU A 191 5.54 -28.47 -17.93
CA LEU A 191 6.15 -27.43 -17.07
C LEU A 191 7.61 -27.71 -16.73
N GLU A 192 8.00 -28.97 -16.56
CA GLU A 192 9.37 -29.38 -16.29
C GLU A 192 10.33 -29.07 -17.43
N ASP A 193 9.84 -28.98 -18.67
CA ASP A 193 10.66 -28.63 -19.83
C ASP A 193 11.19 -27.20 -19.74
N LEU A 194 10.55 -26.31 -18.97
CA LEU A 194 11.01 -24.95 -18.69
C LEU A 194 12.39 -24.91 -18.03
N VAL A 195 12.85 -26.01 -17.43
CA VAL A 195 14.21 -26.13 -16.87
C VAL A 195 15.27 -26.01 -17.98
N HIS A 196 14.91 -26.41 -19.20
CA HIS A 196 15.83 -26.50 -20.34
C HIS A 196 15.55 -25.49 -21.44
N ASP A 197 14.27 -25.07 -21.57
CA ASP A 197 13.82 -24.20 -22.64
C ASP A 197 12.65 -23.32 -22.15
N GLY A 198 12.93 -22.02 -21.99
CA GLY A 198 11.90 -21.03 -21.58
C GLY A 198 10.73 -20.89 -22.55
N SER A 199 10.86 -21.37 -23.78
CA SER A 199 9.79 -21.40 -24.80
C SER A 199 9.02 -22.72 -24.86
N ALA A 200 9.34 -23.69 -24.00
CA ALA A 200 8.75 -25.03 -24.03
C ALA A 200 7.22 -25.04 -23.79
N VAL A 201 6.69 -24.00 -23.16
CA VAL A 201 5.27 -23.84 -22.84
C VAL A 201 4.74 -22.53 -23.42
N ASP A 202 3.66 -22.62 -24.19
CA ASP A 202 2.94 -21.44 -24.66
C ASP A 202 2.01 -20.89 -23.56
N LEU A 203 2.44 -19.81 -22.93
CA LEU A 203 1.70 -19.09 -21.89
C LEU A 203 0.71 -18.06 -22.45
N GLY A 204 0.65 -17.87 -23.78
CA GLY A 204 -0.11 -16.83 -24.44
C GLY A 204 0.61 -15.47 -24.47
N LEU A 205 0.02 -14.53 -25.17
CA LEU A 205 0.55 -13.16 -25.22
C LEU A 205 0.20 -12.41 -23.93
N PRO A 206 1.18 -11.70 -23.33
CA PRO A 206 0.89 -10.87 -22.17
C PRO A 206 0.07 -9.64 -22.58
N GLU A 207 -0.91 -9.27 -21.76
CA GLU A 207 -1.77 -8.09 -21.97
C GLU A 207 -1.46 -6.99 -20.96
N LYS A 208 -1.19 -7.39 -19.71
CA LYS A 208 -0.93 -6.48 -18.58
C LYS A 208 0.56 -6.22 -18.37
N TYR A 209 1.41 -7.18 -18.65
CA TYR A 209 2.85 -7.11 -18.42
C TYR A 209 3.63 -7.11 -19.73
N VAL A 210 4.92 -6.80 -19.66
CA VAL A 210 5.84 -6.73 -20.83
C VAL A 210 6.25 -8.11 -21.34
N ALA A 211 6.07 -9.14 -20.50
CA ALA A 211 6.32 -10.55 -20.77
C ALA A 211 5.39 -11.41 -19.93
N PRO A 212 5.24 -12.73 -20.20
CA PRO A 212 4.45 -13.60 -19.36
C PRO A 212 4.95 -13.55 -17.91
N ILE A 213 4.00 -13.44 -16.96
CA ILE A 213 4.35 -13.34 -15.53
C ILE A 213 4.41 -14.70 -14.84
N ALA A 214 3.67 -15.71 -15.31
CA ALA A 214 3.72 -17.03 -14.72
C ALA A 214 5.11 -17.65 -14.94
N PHE A 215 5.67 -18.20 -13.88
CA PHE A 215 7.01 -18.83 -13.85
C PHE A 215 8.17 -17.89 -14.16
N ASP A 216 7.97 -16.56 -14.07
CA ASP A 216 8.94 -15.54 -14.42
C ASP A 216 9.05 -14.44 -13.37
N VAL A 217 10.10 -13.62 -13.46
CA VAL A 217 10.31 -12.42 -12.66
C VAL A 217 10.61 -11.24 -13.57
N LEU A 218 9.84 -10.17 -13.46
CA LEU A 218 9.93 -9.02 -14.37
C LEU A 218 10.46 -7.80 -13.59
N PRO A 219 11.71 -7.35 -13.80
CA PRO A 219 12.28 -6.19 -13.13
C PRO A 219 11.77 -4.87 -13.74
N LEU A 220 10.46 -4.80 -13.91
CA LEU A 220 9.73 -3.64 -14.44
C LEU A 220 8.33 -3.58 -13.81
N ALA A 221 8.23 -3.08 -12.59
CA ALA A 221 6.95 -2.77 -11.98
C ALA A 221 6.65 -1.28 -12.13
N GLY A 222 5.49 -0.94 -12.68
CA GLY A 222 5.13 0.43 -13.04
C GLY A 222 5.50 0.79 -14.47
N ASN A 223 5.64 2.08 -14.75
CA ASN A 223 6.03 2.62 -16.06
C ASN A 223 7.35 3.37 -15.93
N LEU A 224 8.22 3.28 -16.93
CA LEU A 224 9.41 4.11 -17.02
C LEU A 224 9.01 5.59 -17.02
N VAL A 225 9.77 6.41 -16.30
CA VAL A 225 9.58 7.85 -16.23
C VAL A 225 10.52 8.53 -17.23
N ASP A 226 9.97 9.41 -18.05
CA ASP A 226 10.74 10.15 -19.06
C ASP A 226 11.42 11.38 -18.42
N ASP A 227 12.44 11.12 -17.59
CA ASP A 227 13.25 12.14 -16.93
C ASP A 227 14.77 11.86 -17.03
N GLY A 228 15.15 10.84 -17.80
CA GLY A 228 16.54 10.40 -18.01
C GLY A 228 17.12 9.57 -16.86
N SER A 229 16.34 9.22 -15.83
CA SER A 229 16.80 8.38 -14.72
C SER A 229 16.72 6.88 -15.01
N GLU A 230 15.97 6.48 -16.04
CA GLU A 230 15.64 5.07 -16.35
C GLU A 230 14.92 4.35 -15.19
N GLU A 231 14.38 5.11 -14.24
CA GLU A 231 13.58 4.57 -13.13
C GLU A 231 12.12 4.40 -13.55
N THR A 232 11.45 3.45 -12.92
CA THR A 232 9.99 3.36 -12.97
C THR A 232 9.35 4.34 -11.98
N ASP A 233 8.08 4.67 -12.20
CA ASP A 233 7.30 5.47 -11.27
C ASP A 233 7.16 4.78 -9.88
N GLU A 234 7.20 3.44 -9.81
CA GLU A 234 7.24 2.69 -8.55
C GLU A 234 8.55 2.92 -7.77
N GLU A 235 9.68 2.92 -8.45
CA GLU A 235 11.00 3.18 -7.86
C GLU A 235 11.10 4.61 -7.34
N GLN A 236 10.60 5.59 -8.12
CA GLN A 236 10.52 6.98 -7.69
C GLN A 236 9.59 7.19 -6.50
N LYS A 237 8.42 6.53 -6.46
CA LYS A 237 7.52 6.56 -5.30
C LYS A 237 8.23 6.09 -4.05
N LEU A 238 8.91 4.96 -4.13
CA LEU A 238 9.64 4.40 -2.99
C LEU A 238 10.63 5.40 -2.40
N ARG A 239 11.41 6.09 -3.24
CA ARG A 239 12.35 7.12 -2.82
C ARG A 239 11.65 8.34 -2.23
N ASN A 240 10.74 8.93 -2.97
CA ASN A 240 10.15 10.21 -2.64
C ASN A 240 9.20 10.11 -1.43
N GLU A 241 8.42 9.05 -1.37
CA GLU A 241 7.50 8.81 -0.25
C GLU A 241 8.25 8.47 1.03
N SER A 242 9.32 7.65 0.98
CA SER A 242 10.15 7.36 2.15
C SER A 242 10.74 8.62 2.76
N ARG A 243 11.28 9.52 1.94
CA ARG A 243 11.81 10.82 2.38
C ARG A 243 10.74 11.66 3.08
N LYS A 244 9.55 11.75 2.49
CA LYS A 244 8.44 12.55 3.03
C LYS A 244 7.90 11.99 4.33
N ILE A 245 7.66 10.69 4.40
CA ILE A 245 7.08 10.02 5.59
C ILE A 245 8.04 10.03 6.77
N LEU A 246 9.32 9.72 6.54
CA LEU A 246 10.33 9.67 7.59
C LEU A 246 10.84 11.06 8.01
N GLY A 247 10.61 12.08 7.18
CA GLY A 247 11.14 13.43 7.40
C GLY A 247 12.66 13.50 7.17
N ILE A 248 13.21 12.68 6.25
CA ILE A 248 14.62 12.63 5.89
C ILE A 248 14.77 13.03 4.42
N PRO A 249 14.80 14.33 4.09
CA PRO A 249 14.78 14.80 2.69
C PRO A 249 15.98 14.32 1.86
N ASP A 250 17.13 14.11 2.50
CA ASP A 250 18.37 13.70 1.85
C ASP A 250 18.65 12.19 1.94
N LEU A 251 17.67 11.38 2.36
CA LEU A 251 17.81 9.93 2.40
C LEU A 251 18.23 9.40 1.02
N LEU A 252 19.34 8.68 0.97
CA LEU A 252 19.81 8.01 -0.25
C LEU A 252 18.97 6.74 -0.46
N VAL A 253 18.21 6.68 -1.54
CA VAL A 253 17.36 5.52 -1.84
C VAL A 253 17.64 5.03 -3.25
N SER A 254 17.89 3.73 -3.39
CA SER A 254 17.99 3.03 -4.67
C SER A 254 17.04 1.83 -4.65
N GLY A 255 16.08 1.81 -5.55
CA GLY A 255 15.07 0.76 -5.65
C GLY A 255 15.18 -0.02 -6.95
N THR A 256 14.85 -1.31 -6.92
CA THR A 256 14.53 -2.12 -8.09
C THR A 256 13.19 -2.77 -7.84
N CYS A 257 12.20 -2.39 -8.63
CA CYS A 257 10.83 -2.88 -8.45
C CYS A 257 10.55 -4.04 -9.41
N VAL A 258 10.36 -5.24 -8.83
CA VAL A 258 10.22 -6.49 -9.57
C VAL A 258 8.80 -7.04 -9.42
N ARG A 259 8.17 -7.42 -10.54
CA ARG A 259 6.90 -8.16 -10.51
C ARG A 259 7.21 -9.67 -10.47
N VAL A 260 6.50 -10.38 -9.58
CA VAL A 260 6.68 -11.83 -9.37
C VAL A 260 5.36 -12.58 -9.51
N PRO A 261 5.38 -13.90 -9.82
CA PRO A 261 4.19 -14.72 -10.06
C PRO A 261 3.50 -15.12 -8.74
N VAL A 262 3.15 -14.13 -7.95
CA VAL A 262 2.48 -14.25 -6.65
C VAL A 262 1.16 -13.49 -6.70
N PHE A 263 0.07 -14.09 -6.28
CA PHE A 263 -1.26 -13.48 -6.37
C PHE A 263 -1.41 -12.26 -5.46
N THR A 264 -1.00 -12.37 -4.18
CA THR A 264 -1.05 -11.27 -3.21
C THR A 264 0.10 -11.38 -2.21
N GLY A 265 0.45 -10.25 -1.61
CA GLY A 265 1.59 -10.13 -0.70
C GLY A 265 2.85 -9.61 -1.40
N HIS A 266 3.26 -8.39 -1.07
CA HIS A 266 4.55 -7.84 -1.51
C HIS A 266 5.64 -8.22 -0.52
N SER A 267 6.85 -8.45 -1.06
CA SER A 267 8.02 -8.63 -0.23
C SER A 267 9.13 -7.65 -0.65
N LEU A 268 10.03 -7.35 0.30
CA LEU A 268 11.14 -6.44 0.09
C LEU A 268 12.41 -7.02 0.72
N SER A 269 13.48 -7.04 -0.05
CA SER A 269 14.84 -7.21 0.47
C SER A 269 15.44 -5.84 0.71
N LEU A 270 15.81 -5.55 1.94
CA LEU A 270 16.31 -4.25 2.38
C LEU A 270 17.76 -4.35 2.81
N ASN A 271 18.61 -3.45 2.30
CA ASN A 271 19.93 -3.16 2.82
C ASN A 271 19.93 -1.72 3.33
N LEU A 272 20.25 -1.55 4.61
CA LEU A 272 20.14 -0.29 5.35
C LEU A 272 21.51 0.15 5.82
N GLU A 273 21.82 1.43 5.65
CA GLU A 273 23.03 2.04 6.24
C GLU A 273 22.63 3.15 7.21
N PHE A 274 23.34 3.20 8.34
CA PHE A 274 23.06 4.10 9.45
C PHE A 274 24.26 5.00 9.80
N GLN A 275 23.99 6.10 10.46
CA GLN A 275 25.03 6.98 11.00
C GLN A 275 25.82 6.33 12.13
N ARG A 276 25.12 5.55 12.97
CA ARG A 276 25.68 4.87 14.13
C ARG A 276 25.62 3.36 13.98
N GLU A 277 26.46 2.64 14.72
CA GLU A 277 26.40 1.19 14.83
C GLU A 277 25.01 0.75 15.30
N LEU A 278 24.47 -0.29 14.64
CA LEU A 278 23.23 -0.95 15.04
C LEU A 278 23.41 -2.47 14.90
N ARG A 279 23.56 -3.14 16.02
CA ARG A 279 23.73 -4.58 16.08
C ARG A 279 22.41 -5.31 15.85
N VAL A 280 22.50 -6.54 15.35
CA VAL A 280 21.34 -7.39 15.02
C VAL A 280 20.45 -7.60 16.25
N GLU A 281 21.05 -7.86 17.42
CA GLU A 281 20.32 -8.10 18.67
C GLU A 281 19.46 -6.88 19.04
N ARG A 282 20.05 -5.67 18.94
CA ARG A 282 19.33 -4.43 19.22
C ARG A 282 18.27 -4.11 18.18
N ALA A 283 18.54 -4.36 16.91
CA ALA A 283 17.56 -4.19 15.85
C ALA A 283 16.35 -5.14 16.02
N THR A 284 16.63 -6.39 16.39
CA THR A 284 15.59 -7.40 16.65
C THR A 284 14.72 -7.01 17.85
N GLU A 285 15.33 -6.56 18.94
CA GLU A 285 14.61 -6.04 20.11
C GLU A 285 13.69 -4.87 19.73
N LEU A 286 14.21 -3.88 19.02
CA LEU A 286 13.43 -2.72 18.59
C LEU A 286 12.26 -3.10 17.66
N LEU A 287 12.46 -4.06 16.76
CA LEU A 287 11.44 -4.50 15.82
C LEU A 287 10.40 -5.41 16.48
N SER A 288 10.73 -6.11 17.59
CA SER A 288 9.75 -6.91 18.34
C SER A 288 8.67 -6.06 18.99
N ASP A 289 9.01 -4.81 19.35
CA ASP A 289 8.10 -3.86 19.99
C ASP A 289 7.49 -2.85 19.00
N ALA A 290 7.88 -2.92 17.72
CA ALA A 290 7.45 -1.95 16.72
C ALA A 290 5.98 -2.13 16.33
N PRO A 291 5.15 -1.07 16.36
CA PRO A 291 3.76 -1.15 15.93
C PRO A 291 3.63 -1.64 14.49
N GLY A 292 2.70 -2.57 14.26
CA GLY A 292 2.43 -3.10 12.92
C GLY A 292 3.53 -4.00 12.35
N VAL A 293 4.48 -4.46 13.15
CA VAL A 293 5.56 -5.39 12.81
C VAL A 293 5.41 -6.70 13.57
N VAL A 294 5.69 -7.81 12.91
CA VAL A 294 5.77 -9.14 13.53
C VAL A 294 7.05 -9.82 13.05
N LEU A 295 7.88 -10.30 13.98
CA LEU A 295 9.10 -11.03 13.65
C LEU A 295 8.78 -12.48 13.28
N THR A 296 9.48 -12.99 12.27
CA THR A 296 9.42 -14.39 11.83
C THR A 296 10.75 -14.79 11.18
N ASP A 297 11.07 -16.07 11.15
CA ASP A 297 12.32 -16.54 10.57
C ASP A 297 12.41 -16.31 9.07
N VAL A 298 11.33 -16.63 8.35
CA VAL A 298 11.24 -16.55 6.88
C VAL A 298 9.93 -15.87 6.48
N PRO A 299 9.90 -14.54 6.40
CA PRO A 299 8.73 -13.81 5.92
C PRO A 299 8.37 -14.20 4.48
N ASN A 300 7.09 -14.41 4.22
CA ASN A 300 6.65 -14.77 2.88
C ASN A 300 5.22 -14.29 2.59
N PRO A 301 4.84 -14.15 1.30
CA PRO A 301 3.54 -13.65 0.89
C PRO A 301 2.35 -14.50 1.37
N LEU A 302 2.47 -15.83 1.41
CA LEU A 302 1.37 -16.70 1.86
C LEU A 302 1.06 -16.51 3.34
N GLN A 303 2.09 -16.27 4.17
CA GLN A 303 1.91 -15.92 5.58
C GLN A 303 1.25 -14.55 5.73
N ALA A 304 1.63 -13.60 4.89
CA ALA A 304 1.18 -12.22 5.00
C ALA A 304 -0.24 -11.99 4.45
N ALA A 305 -0.68 -12.79 3.50
CA ALA A 305 -1.98 -12.65 2.85
C ALA A 305 -3.14 -12.67 3.85
N GLY A 306 -3.96 -11.62 3.84
CA GLY A 306 -5.10 -11.44 4.76
C GLY A 306 -4.71 -10.99 6.18
N GLN A 307 -3.43 -10.73 6.46
CA GLN A 307 -2.94 -10.30 7.78
C GLN A 307 -2.62 -8.82 7.84
N ASP A 308 -2.65 -8.24 9.05
CA ASP A 308 -2.43 -6.81 9.29
C ASP A 308 -0.95 -6.39 9.33
N PRO A 309 0.01 -7.17 9.89
CA PRO A 309 1.36 -6.69 10.09
C PRO A 309 2.26 -6.78 8.86
N SER A 310 3.36 -6.04 8.91
CA SER A 310 4.56 -6.34 8.13
C SER A 310 5.35 -7.43 8.85
N TYR A 311 5.50 -8.60 8.23
CA TYR A 311 6.34 -9.67 8.74
C TYR A 311 7.80 -9.38 8.39
N VAL A 312 8.67 -9.44 9.39
CA VAL A 312 10.10 -9.11 9.26
C VAL A 312 10.95 -10.28 9.72
N GLY A 313 11.97 -10.59 8.95
CA GLY A 313 12.91 -11.66 9.32
C GLY A 313 14.20 -11.59 8.53
N ARG A 314 15.01 -12.64 8.61
CA ARG A 314 16.33 -12.68 7.98
C ARG A 314 17.21 -11.47 8.36
N ILE A 315 17.01 -10.93 9.58
CA ILE A 315 17.78 -9.79 10.09
C ILE A 315 19.22 -10.24 10.31
N ARG A 316 20.16 -9.55 9.69
CA ARG A 316 21.58 -9.85 9.79
C ARG A 316 22.42 -8.59 9.59
N GLN A 317 23.64 -8.61 10.11
CA GLN A 317 24.60 -7.56 9.81
C GLN A 317 24.91 -7.57 8.32
N ASP A 318 24.98 -6.40 7.68
CA ASP A 318 25.45 -6.27 6.31
C ASP A 318 26.99 -6.16 6.31
N PRO A 319 27.73 -7.20 5.83
CA PRO A 319 29.18 -7.17 5.83
C PRO A 319 29.77 -6.17 4.82
N GLY A 320 28.94 -5.68 3.88
CA GLY A 320 29.35 -4.65 2.93
C GLY A 320 29.47 -3.25 3.53
N VAL A 321 28.94 -3.05 4.76
CA VAL A 321 28.97 -1.76 5.46
C VAL A 321 29.86 -1.85 6.71
N PRO A 322 30.98 -1.11 6.76
CA PRO A 322 31.93 -1.20 7.85
C PRO A 322 31.37 -0.61 9.16
N GLY A 323 31.94 -1.03 10.29
CA GLY A 323 31.66 -0.46 11.61
C GLY A 323 30.30 -0.84 12.19
N GLY A 324 29.71 -1.97 11.75
CA GLY A 324 28.42 -2.44 12.27
C GLY A 324 27.24 -1.50 11.94
N ARG A 325 27.40 -0.62 10.97
CA ARG A 325 26.40 0.38 10.57
C ARG A 325 25.46 -0.07 9.46
N GLY A 326 25.53 -1.32 9.06
CA GLY A 326 24.67 -1.88 8.00
C GLY A 326 23.84 -3.05 8.49
N LEU A 327 22.56 -3.09 8.10
CA LEU A 327 21.67 -4.23 8.30
C LEU A 327 21.09 -4.69 6.97
N ALA A 328 20.94 -5.99 6.82
CA ALA A 328 20.14 -6.59 5.76
C ALA A 328 18.99 -7.38 6.40
N LEU A 329 17.77 -7.22 5.84
CA LEU A 329 16.56 -7.88 6.35
C LEU A 329 15.55 -8.08 5.23
N PHE A 330 14.53 -8.89 5.49
CA PHE A 330 13.45 -9.15 4.54
C PHE A 330 12.11 -8.83 5.18
N VAL A 331 11.22 -8.21 4.40
CA VAL A 331 9.87 -7.84 4.83
C VAL A 331 8.85 -8.48 3.89
N SER A 332 7.72 -8.92 4.43
CA SER A 332 6.57 -9.38 3.64
C SER A 332 5.27 -8.85 4.25
N ASN A 333 4.36 -8.34 3.43
CA ASN A 333 3.06 -7.83 3.89
C ASN A 333 1.95 -8.08 2.87
N ASP A 334 0.69 -8.03 3.31
CA ASP A 334 -0.45 -7.99 2.40
C ASP A 334 -0.54 -6.60 1.74
N ASN A 335 -0.33 -6.52 0.44
CA ASN A 335 -0.30 -5.26 -0.31
C ASN A 335 -1.67 -4.59 -0.47
N LEU A 336 -2.76 -5.34 -0.38
CA LEU A 336 -4.13 -4.81 -0.44
C LEU A 336 -4.63 -4.40 0.95
N ARG A 337 -4.18 -5.11 1.99
CA ARG A 337 -4.57 -4.88 3.39
C ARG A 337 -3.57 -3.90 4.05
N LYS A 338 -2.42 -4.36 4.56
CA LYS A 338 -1.40 -3.50 5.17
C LYS A 338 -0.90 -2.41 4.22
N GLY A 339 -0.65 -2.78 2.97
CA GLY A 339 -0.11 -1.87 1.95
C GLY A 339 -1.08 -0.79 1.47
N ALA A 340 -2.38 -0.89 1.78
CA ALA A 340 -3.39 0.02 1.25
C ALA A 340 -4.55 0.27 2.23
N ALA A 341 -5.50 -0.66 2.30
CA ALA A 341 -6.78 -0.45 2.96
C ALA A 341 -6.65 -0.26 4.48
N LEU A 342 -5.76 -1.02 5.13
CA LEU A 342 -5.62 -0.99 6.58
C LEU A 342 -5.15 0.37 7.08
N ASN A 343 -4.09 0.94 6.48
CA ASN A 343 -3.60 2.24 6.89
C ASN A 343 -4.64 3.35 6.67
N ALA A 344 -5.41 3.28 5.57
CA ALA A 344 -6.48 4.23 5.33
C ALA A 344 -7.58 4.15 6.42
N VAL A 345 -7.95 2.94 6.85
CA VAL A 345 -8.90 2.73 7.96
C VAL A 345 -8.30 3.18 9.30
N GLN A 346 -7.02 2.88 9.57
CA GLN A 346 -6.33 3.33 10.79
C GLN A 346 -6.23 4.87 10.86
N ILE A 347 -5.99 5.55 9.72
CA ILE A 347 -6.07 7.02 9.67
C ILE A 347 -7.47 7.49 10.02
N ALA A 348 -8.52 6.84 9.49
CA ALA A 348 -9.89 7.18 9.84
C ALA A 348 -10.21 6.93 11.33
N GLU A 349 -9.65 5.87 11.93
CA GLU A 349 -9.76 5.61 13.39
C GLU A 349 -9.12 6.73 14.22
N LEU A 350 -7.94 7.23 13.81
CA LEU A 350 -7.28 8.37 14.46
C LEU A 350 -8.12 9.65 14.34
N ILE A 351 -8.74 9.87 13.18
CA ILE A 351 -9.66 10.99 12.98
C ILE A 351 -10.88 10.87 13.90
N ALA A 352 -11.49 9.68 13.98
CA ALA A 352 -12.64 9.42 14.84
C ALA A 352 -12.31 9.62 16.34
N ALA A 353 -11.10 9.25 16.77
CA ALA A 353 -10.65 9.41 18.15
C ALA A 353 -10.33 10.87 18.53
N SER A 354 -10.15 11.75 17.55
CA SER A 354 -9.78 13.16 17.77
C SER A 354 -10.98 14.12 17.79
N GLY A 355 -12.18 13.66 17.44
CA GLY A 355 -13.45 14.39 17.43
C GLY A 355 -14.29 14.05 18.64
#